data_61f3dd38347f3c46a97943523bc13286
#
_entry.id   61f3dd38347f3c46a97943523bc13286
#
_cell.length_a   1.000
_cell.length_b   1.000
_cell.length_c   1.000
_cell.angle_alpha   90.00
_cell.angle_beta   90.00
_cell.angle_gamma   90.00
#
_symmetry.space_group_name_H-M   'P 1'
#
loop_
_entity.id
_entity.type
_entity.pdbx_description
1 polymer ?
#
loop_
_entity_poly.entity_id
_entity_poly.type
_entity_poly.pdbx_seq_one_letter_code
_entity_poly.pdbx_strand_id
1 'polypeptide(L)'
;MTAGHILLVDDEPGLREAVQAYLEDHEFSVEVASDAAEGWAKLQQFRPDLVITDIMMPRVDGYAFLKQLREDDRFKGLPVVFLTARGMTRDRIQGYNAGCDAYLSKPFDPDELVSIVSNLLKRREDVLQDGSGGSANLADMARQVAEIRELLLNRTPMLITGESLNLDLTPREQSVLNLVAKGLMKDLS
;
A
#
# COMPACT_ATOMS: atom_id res chain seq x y z
N MET A 1 -18.80 1.61 18.86
CA MET A 1 -17.45 2.23 18.71
C MET A 1 -17.22 2.34 17.24
N THR A 2 -16.86 3.52 16.71
CA THR A 2 -16.56 3.68 15.27
C THR A 2 -15.28 2.95 14.93
N ALA A 3 -15.28 2.21 13.82
CA ALA A 3 -14.12 1.44 13.36
C ALA A 3 -12.96 2.32 12.81
N GLY A 4 -13.14 3.63 12.74
CA GLY A 4 -12.15 4.63 12.29
C GLY A 4 -12.81 5.83 11.60
N HIS A 5 -12.07 6.93 11.49
CA HIS A 5 -12.51 8.16 10.83
C HIS A 5 -11.87 8.27 9.44
N ILE A 6 -12.69 8.41 8.41
CA ILE A 6 -12.27 8.45 7.01
C ILE A 6 -12.60 9.81 6.41
N LEU A 7 -11.68 10.37 5.64
CA LEU A 7 -11.95 11.48 4.73
C LEU A 7 -12.08 10.93 3.30
N LEU A 8 -13.24 11.11 2.70
CA LEU A 8 -13.53 10.73 1.30
C LEU A 8 -13.56 11.98 0.42
N VAL A 9 -12.69 12.05 -0.57
CA VAL A 9 -12.57 13.17 -1.51
C VAL A 9 -12.83 12.69 -2.93
N ASP A 10 -13.97 13.08 -3.49
CA ASP A 10 -14.38 12.69 -4.84
C ASP A 10 -15.30 13.77 -5.41
N ASP A 11 -15.12 14.19 -6.66
CA ASP A 11 -15.93 15.24 -7.28
C ASP A 11 -17.28 14.73 -7.81
N GLU A 12 -17.48 13.41 -7.88
CA GLU A 12 -18.71 12.77 -8.34
C GLU A 12 -19.71 12.59 -7.18
N PRO A 13 -20.80 13.38 -7.09
CA PRO A 13 -21.68 13.38 -5.91
C PRO A 13 -22.32 12.02 -5.65
N GLY A 14 -22.84 11.36 -6.70
CA GLY A 14 -23.54 10.08 -6.56
C GLY A 14 -22.62 8.95 -6.06
N LEU A 15 -21.39 8.91 -6.53
CA LEU A 15 -20.41 7.93 -6.05
C LEU A 15 -19.99 8.24 -4.61
N ARG A 16 -19.73 9.51 -4.31
CA ARG A 16 -19.36 9.96 -2.96
C ARG A 16 -20.43 9.59 -1.93
N GLU A 17 -21.71 9.82 -2.24
CA GLU A 17 -22.83 9.45 -1.37
C GLU A 17 -22.93 7.93 -1.19
N ALA A 18 -22.80 7.16 -2.27
CA ALA A 18 -22.87 5.70 -2.23
C ALA A 18 -21.72 5.09 -1.41
N VAL A 19 -20.51 5.58 -1.60
CA VAL A 19 -19.32 5.12 -0.85
C VAL A 19 -19.43 5.51 0.62
N GLN A 20 -19.86 6.74 0.92
CA GLN A 20 -20.10 7.19 2.27
C GLN A 20 -21.08 6.26 2.99
N ALA A 21 -22.27 6.06 2.43
CA ALA A 21 -23.32 5.23 3.03
C ALA A 21 -22.81 3.80 3.28
N TYR A 22 -22.09 3.23 2.31
CA TYR A 22 -21.57 1.87 2.43
C TYR A 22 -20.52 1.73 3.54
N LEU A 23 -19.61 2.69 3.68
CA LEU A 23 -18.62 2.69 4.75
C LEU A 23 -19.27 2.95 6.12
N GLU A 24 -20.27 3.81 6.20
CA GLU A 24 -21.02 4.08 7.45
C GLU A 24 -21.80 2.85 7.91
N ASP A 25 -22.36 2.05 6.99
CA ASP A 25 -22.99 0.75 7.30
C ASP A 25 -22.01 -0.26 7.91
N HIS A 26 -20.71 -0.06 7.67
CA HIS A 26 -19.60 -0.86 8.27
C HIS A 26 -18.95 -0.18 9.48
N GLU A 27 -19.70 0.69 10.16
CA GLU A 27 -19.30 1.37 11.41
C GLU A 27 -18.15 2.37 11.29
N PHE A 28 -17.75 2.78 10.08
CA PHE A 28 -16.81 3.87 9.89
C PHE A 28 -17.52 5.23 10.04
N SER A 29 -16.78 6.23 10.50
CA SER A 29 -17.21 7.63 10.44
C SER A 29 -16.63 8.28 9.22
N VAL A 30 -17.46 8.82 8.31
CA VAL A 30 -17.00 9.33 7.02
C VAL A 30 -17.30 10.81 6.87
N GLU A 31 -16.26 11.61 6.73
CA GLU A 31 -16.34 13.00 6.26
C GLU A 31 -16.10 13.05 4.76
N VAL A 32 -16.90 13.81 4.05
CA VAL A 32 -16.82 13.89 2.58
C VAL A 32 -16.36 15.26 2.11
N ALA A 33 -15.63 15.31 1.02
CA ALA A 33 -15.21 16.53 0.34
C ALA A 33 -15.40 16.39 -1.18
N SER A 34 -15.78 17.46 -1.84
CA SER A 34 -16.04 17.49 -3.28
C SER A 34 -14.78 17.77 -4.12
N ASP A 35 -13.72 18.22 -3.49
CA ASP A 35 -12.42 18.48 -4.13
C ASP A 35 -11.28 18.52 -3.12
N ALA A 36 -10.05 18.60 -3.62
CA ALA A 36 -8.84 18.61 -2.80
C ALA A 36 -8.78 19.83 -1.85
N ALA A 37 -9.32 20.98 -2.25
CA ALA A 37 -9.30 22.20 -1.43
C ALA A 37 -10.24 22.05 -0.22
N GLU A 38 -11.43 21.54 -0.43
CA GLU A 38 -12.38 21.21 0.67
C GLU A 38 -11.78 20.11 1.56
N GLY A 39 -11.22 19.06 0.96
CA GLY A 39 -10.53 17.99 1.69
C GLY A 39 -9.42 18.53 2.58
N TRP A 40 -8.60 19.44 2.06
CA TRP A 40 -7.54 20.09 2.84
C TRP A 40 -8.10 20.96 3.98
N ALA A 41 -9.17 21.71 3.73
CA ALA A 41 -9.83 22.51 4.77
C ALA A 41 -10.37 21.65 5.92
N LYS A 42 -10.95 20.50 5.60
CA LYS A 42 -11.43 19.52 6.59
C LYS A 42 -10.28 18.92 7.40
N LEU A 43 -9.15 18.58 6.79
CA LEU A 43 -7.97 18.08 7.48
C LEU A 43 -7.40 19.06 8.54
N GLN A 44 -7.65 20.36 8.38
CA GLN A 44 -7.27 21.34 9.40
C GLN A 44 -8.18 21.34 10.62
N GLN A 45 -9.40 20.82 10.49
CA GLN A 45 -10.42 20.83 11.53
C GLN A 45 -10.49 19.51 12.30
N PHE A 46 -10.24 18.40 11.61
CA PHE A 46 -10.23 17.08 12.23
C PHE A 46 -9.09 16.22 11.66
N ARG A 47 -8.71 15.19 12.39
CA ARG A 47 -7.67 14.24 11.94
C ARG A 47 -8.32 12.90 11.59
N PRO A 48 -8.49 12.58 10.31
CA PRO A 48 -8.92 11.26 9.91
C PRO A 48 -7.83 10.22 10.16
N ASP A 49 -8.25 8.97 10.20
CA ASP A 49 -7.34 7.83 10.30
C ASP A 49 -6.90 7.34 8.92
N LEU A 50 -7.68 7.68 7.86
CA LEU A 50 -7.42 7.29 6.48
C LEU A 50 -8.06 8.29 5.52
N VAL A 51 -7.44 8.49 4.36
CA VAL A 51 -8.00 9.28 3.24
C VAL A 51 -8.28 8.36 2.07
N ILE A 52 -9.48 8.48 1.49
CA ILE A 52 -9.83 7.94 0.19
C ILE A 52 -9.95 9.12 -0.77
N THR A 53 -9.30 9.10 -1.92
CA THR A 53 -9.39 10.20 -2.88
C THR A 53 -9.41 9.71 -4.31
N ASP A 54 -10.22 10.38 -5.17
CA ASP A 54 -10.07 10.20 -6.61
C ASP A 54 -8.77 10.89 -7.09
N ILE A 55 -8.21 10.37 -8.15
CA ILE A 55 -7.10 11.01 -8.88
C ILE A 55 -7.63 12.11 -9.80
N MET A 56 -8.77 11.85 -10.47
CA MET A 56 -9.29 12.71 -11.53
C MET A 56 -10.27 13.76 -10.97
N MET A 57 -9.75 14.70 -10.20
CA MET A 57 -10.53 15.83 -9.70
C MET A 57 -10.18 17.13 -10.43
N PRO A 58 -11.13 18.09 -10.54
CA PRO A 58 -10.86 19.38 -11.15
C PRO A 58 -9.89 20.22 -10.30
N ARG A 59 -9.12 21.08 -10.97
CA ARG A 59 -8.16 22.04 -10.37
C ARG A 59 -6.93 21.40 -9.73
N VAL A 60 -7.10 20.56 -8.74
CA VAL A 60 -6.02 19.84 -8.04
C VAL A 60 -6.34 18.36 -8.10
N ASP A 61 -5.51 17.60 -8.79
CA ASP A 61 -5.69 16.16 -8.91
C ASP A 61 -5.27 15.42 -7.62
N GLY A 62 -5.65 14.14 -7.52
CA GLY A 62 -5.35 13.31 -6.35
C GLY A 62 -3.86 13.12 -6.10
N TYR A 63 -3.01 13.15 -7.13
CA TYR A 63 -1.55 13.08 -6.96
C TYR A 63 -0.98 14.32 -6.30
N ALA A 64 -1.43 15.50 -6.72
CA ALA A 64 -1.03 16.75 -6.11
C ALA A 64 -1.52 16.85 -4.65
N PHE A 65 -2.74 16.37 -4.39
CA PHE A 65 -3.29 16.27 -3.04
C PHE A 65 -2.47 15.31 -2.16
N LEU A 66 -2.14 14.11 -2.65
CA LEU A 66 -1.28 13.16 -1.96
C LEU A 66 0.10 13.75 -1.67
N LYS A 67 0.72 14.42 -2.65
CA LYS A 67 2.01 15.09 -2.45
C LYS A 67 1.95 16.10 -1.32
N GLN A 68 0.90 16.93 -1.28
CA GLN A 68 0.69 17.91 -0.20
C GLN A 68 0.56 17.23 1.16
N LEU A 69 -0.13 16.08 1.25
CA LEU A 69 -0.23 15.29 2.47
C LEU A 69 1.14 14.76 2.92
N ARG A 70 1.97 14.30 2.00
CA ARG A 70 3.31 13.74 2.31
C ARG A 70 4.32 14.81 2.70
N GLU A 71 4.15 16.05 2.25
CA GLU A 71 4.99 17.20 2.60
C GLU A 71 4.62 17.81 3.97
N ASP A 72 3.43 17.53 4.50
CA ASP A 72 3.01 18.03 5.82
C ASP A 72 3.30 16.98 6.91
N ASP A 73 4.12 17.36 7.89
CA ASP A 73 4.54 16.48 9.00
C ASP A 73 3.38 15.88 9.80
N ARG A 74 2.22 16.55 9.81
CA ARG A 74 1.02 16.09 10.51
C ARG A 74 0.34 14.91 9.78
N PHE A 75 0.48 14.85 8.46
CA PHE A 75 -0.27 13.93 7.59
C PHE A 75 0.61 12.99 6.77
N LYS A 76 1.94 13.13 6.81
CA LYS A 76 2.86 12.30 6.02
C LYS A 76 2.70 10.79 6.21
N GLY A 77 2.27 10.37 7.41
CA GLY A 77 2.01 8.96 7.75
C GLY A 77 0.54 8.55 7.64
N LEU A 78 -0.33 9.42 7.12
CA LEU A 78 -1.75 9.14 6.96
C LEU A 78 -1.95 8.18 5.77
N PRO A 79 -2.61 7.01 5.95
CA PRO A 79 -2.90 6.10 4.86
C PRO A 79 -3.77 6.75 3.79
N VAL A 80 -3.42 6.56 2.52
CA VAL A 80 -4.15 7.11 1.37
C VAL A 80 -4.49 6.01 0.38
N VAL A 81 -5.78 5.88 0.07
CA VAL A 81 -6.34 4.98 -0.93
C VAL A 81 -6.77 5.79 -2.15
N PHE A 82 -6.25 5.47 -3.32
CA PHE A 82 -6.79 6.01 -4.57
C PHE A 82 -7.98 5.18 -5.04
N LEU A 83 -9.09 5.87 -5.31
CA LEU A 83 -10.31 5.31 -5.86
C LEU A 83 -10.60 6.03 -7.19
N THR A 84 -10.27 5.42 -8.34
CA THR A 84 -10.19 6.17 -9.59
C THR A 84 -10.56 5.36 -10.83
N ALA A 85 -11.04 6.05 -11.88
CA ALA A 85 -11.29 5.44 -13.19
C ALA A 85 -9.99 5.03 -13.93
N ARG A 86 -8.81 5.47 -13.47
CA ARG A 86 -7.53 5.05 -14.05
C ARG A 86 -7.15 3.65 -13.56
N GLY A 87 -7.30 2.65 -14.42
CA GLY A 87 -7.08 1.24 -14.06
C GLY A 87 -5.86 0.59 -14.70
N MET A 88 -5.09 1.31 -15.52
CA MET A 88 -3.93 0.74 -16.18
C MET A 88 -2.80 0.46 -15.20
N THR A 89 -1.99 -0.58 -15.49
CA THR A 89 -0.84 -0.94 -14.68
C THR A 89 0.12 0.22 -14.45
N ARG A 90 0.32 1.08 -15.47
CA ARG A 90 1.15 2.29 -15.37
C ARG A 90 0.63 3.26 -14.33
N ASP A 91 -0.69 3.50 -14.29
CA ASP A 91 -1.31 4.43 -13.34
C ASP A 91 -1.16 3.90 -11.91
N ARG A 92 -1.32 2.60 -11.70
CA ARG A 92 -1.12 1.95 -10.40
C ARG A 92 0.33 2.06 -9.91
N ILE A 93 1.30 1.80 -10.81
CA ILE A 93 2.73 1.97 -10.49
C ILE A 93 3.01 3.43 -10.11
N GLN A 94 2.46 4.39 -10.86
CA GLN A 94 2.60 5.81 -10.53
C GLN A 94 1.99 6.15 -9.17
N GLY A 95 0.84 5.60 -8.82
CA GLY A 95 0.19 5.78 -7.53
C GLY A 95 1.07 5.30 -6.37
N TYR A 96 1.57 4.08 -6.45
CA TYR A 96 2.47 3.54 -5.42
C TYR A 96 3.78 4.30 -5.32
N ASN A 97 4.38 4.72 -6.44
CA ASN A 97 5.59 5.55 -6.44
C ASN A 97 5.34 6.94 -5.84
N ALA A 98 4.12 7.47 -5.96
CA ALA A 98 3.72 8.72 -5.31
C ALA A 98 3.48 8.57 -3.80
N GLY A 99 3.43 7.33 -3.29
CA GLY A 99 3.29 7.04 -1.87
C GLY A 99 1.84 6.79 -1.42
N CYS A 100 0.93 6.33 -2.30
CA CYS A 100 -0.35 5.81 -1.86
C CYS A 100 -0.18 4.42 -1.24
N ASP A 101 -1.07 4.08 -0.32
CA ASP A 101 -1.03 2.82 0.42
C ASP A 101 -1.88 1.74 -0.28
N ALA A 102 -2.90 2.14 -1.03
CA ALA A 102 -3.69 1.26 -1.88
C ALA A 102 -4.24 2.00 -3.10
N TYR A 103 -4.56 1.22 -4.13
CA TYR A 103 -5.07 1.70 -5.41
C TYR A 103 -6.21 0.81 -5.87
N LEU A 104 -7.42 1.37 -6.00
CA LEU A 104 -8.62 0.66 -6.41
C LEU A 104 -9.23 1.33 -7.65
N SER A 105 -9.42 0.56 -8.72
CA SER A 105 -9.96 1.07 -9.99
C SER A 105 -11.48 0.97 -10.04
N LYS A 106 -12.15 2.04 -10.48
CA LYS A 106 -13.58 2.06 -10.78
C LYS A 106 -13.87 1.30 -12.10
N PRO A 107 -14.90 0.45 -12.21
CA PRO A 107 -15.78 0.02 -11.13
C PRO A 107 -15.10 -0.99 -10.18
N PHE A 108 -15.44 -0.95 -8.92
CA PHE A 108 -14.89 -1.78 -7.86
C PHE A 108 -15.98 -2.49 -7.07
N ASP A 109 -15.60 -3.54 -6.35
CA ASP A 109 -16.44 -4.19 -5.38
C ASP A 109 -16.40 -3.41 -4.04
N PRO A 110 -17.53 -2.96 -3.48
CA PRO A 110 -17.56 -2.26 -2.21
C PRO A 110 -16.93 -3.04 -1.06
N ASP A 111 -17.08 -4.38 -1.04
CA ASP A 111 -16.45 -5.25 -0.04
C ASP A 111 -14.92 -5.23 -0.13
N GLU A 112 -14.38 -5.09 -1.35
CA GLU A 112 -12.93 -4.92 -1.55
C GLU A 112 -12.45 -3.61 -0.91
N LEU A 113 -13.20 -2.52 -1.08
CA LEU A 113 -12.86 -1.24 -0.47
C LEU A 113 -12.86 -1.33 1.07
N VAL A 114 -13.91 -1.92 1.67
CA VAL A 114 -14.00 -2.13 3.12
C VAL A 114 -12.84 -2.97 3.63
N SER A 115 -12.48 -4.04 2.91
CA SER A 115 -11.36 -4.90 3.28
C SER A 115 -10.02 -4.16 3.26
N ILE A 116 -9.78 -3.32 2.26
CA ILE A 116 -8.57 -2.48 2.15
C ILE A 116 -8.51 -1.48 3.32
N VAL A 117 -9.59 -0.76 3.55
CA VAL A 117 -9.69 0.26 4.61
C VAL A 117 -9.43 -0.37 5.98
N SER A 118 -10.13 -1.47 6.30
CA SER A 118 -9.99 -2.19 7.57
C SER A 118 -8.55 -2.66 7.81
N ASN A 119 -7.89 -3.21 6.79
CA ASN A 119 -6.51 -3.66 6.89
C ASN A 119 -5.52 -2.50 7.11
N LEU A 120 -5.72 -1.37 6.44
CA LEU A 120 -4.84 -0.21 6.61
C LEU A 120 -4.99 0.42 7.99
N LEU A 121 -6.22 0.53 8.50
CA LEU A 121 -6.49 1.06 9.84
C LEU A 121 -5.90 0.15 10.92
N LYS A 122 -6.09 -1.16 10.81
CA LYS A 122 -5.53 -2.14 11.73
C LYS A 122 -3.99 -2.05 11.80
N ARG A 123 -3.31 -1.99 10.66
CA ARG A 123 -1.85 -1.83 10.62
C ARG A 123 -1.38 -0.55 11.31
N ARG A 124 -2.15 0.54 11.17
CA ARG A 124 -1.83 1.80 11.83
C ARG A 124 -1.98 1.70 13.34
N GLU A 125 -3.03 1.05 13.83
CA GLU A 125 -3.23 0.79 15.27
C GLU A 125 -2.10 -0.05 15.84
N ASP A 126 -1.71 -1.13 15.15
CA ASP A 126 -0.61 -2.00 15.55
C ASP A 126 0.70 -1.20 15.68
N VAL A 127 1.02 -0.32 14.71
CA VAL A 127 2.21 0.55 14.76
C VAL A 127 2.14 1.57 15.90
N LEU A 128 0.96 2.10 16.21
CA LEU A 128 0.80 3.07 17.31
C LEU A 128 0.86 2.39 18.68
N GLN A 129 0.39 1.14 18.79
CA GLN A 129 0.50 0.34 20.01
C GLN A 129 1.95 -0.17 20.22
N ASP A 130 2.65 -0.55 19.17
CA ASP A 130 4.08 -0.94 19.20
C ASP A 130 5.04 0.27 19.34
N GLY A 131 4.54 1.49 19.22
CA GLY A 131 5.32 2.71 19.38
C GLY A 131 5.98 2.91 20.75
N SER A 132 5.64 2.06 21.76
CA SER A 132 6.41 1.87 23.00
C SER A 132 7.45 0.74 22.91
N GLY A 133 7.52 0.01 21.79
CA GLY A 133 8.31 -1.20 21.58
C GLY A 133 9.21 -1.20 20.35
N GLY A 134 9.43 -0.07 19.69
CA GLY A 134 10.24 0.01 18.46
C GLY A 134 11.68 -0.55 18.57
N SER A 135 12.14 -0.84 19.76
CA SER A 135 13.38 -1.58 20.03
C SER A 135 13.20 -3.10 20.00
N ALA A 136 12.00 -3.61 20.34
CA ALA A 136 11.71 -5.04 20.36
C ALA A 136 11.56 -5.62 18.95
N ASN A 137 10.93 -4.89 18.02
CA ASN A 137 10.68 -5.36 16.66
C ASN A 137 11.97 -5.47 15.82
N LEU A 138 12.91 -4.53 15.98
CA LEU A 138 14.24 -4.61 15.34
C LEU A 138 15.08 -5.75 15.93
N ALA A 139 14.99 -5.99 17.24
CA ALA A 139 15.68 -7.09 17.90
C ALA A 139 15.08 -8.46 17.51
N ASP A 140 13.77 -8.54 17.35
CA ASP A 140 13.07 -9.77 16.93
C ASP A 140 13.30 -10.06 15.43
N MET A 141 13.29 -9.06 14.57
CA MET A 141 13.70 -9.21 13.16
C MET A 141 15.18 -9.60 13.03
N ALA A 142 16.06 -8.99 13.82
CA ALA A 142 17.48 -9.37 13.86
C ALA A 142 17.68 -10.80 14.36
N ARG A 143 16.87 -11.25 15.34
CA ARG A 143 16.87 -12.62 15.85
C ARG A 143 16.36 -13.60 14.79
N GLN A 144 15.26 -13.32 14.10
CA GLN A 144 14.74 -14.15 13.02
C GLN A 144 15.72 -14.25 11.85
N VAL A 145 16.37 -13.15 11.46
CA VAL A 145 17.42 -13.16 10.42
C VAL A 145 18.64 -13.95 10.88
N ALA A 146 19.03 -13.86 12.16
CA ALA A 146 20.13 -14.65 12.72
C ALA A 146 19.79 -16.15 12.75
N GLU A 147 18.55 -16.50 13.11
CA GLU A 147 18.07 -17.88 13.14
C GLU A 147 18.00 -18.52 11.75
N ILE A 148 17.51 -17.76 10.77
CA ILE A 148 17.53 -18.18 9.35
C ILE A 148 18.97 -18.34 8.84
N ARG A 149 19.87 -17.44 9.23
CA ARG A 149 21.29 -17.52 8.88
C ARG A 149 21.96 -18.75 9.51
N GLU A 150 21.64 -19.07 10.74
CA GLU A 150 22.17 -20.25 11.43
C GLU A 150 21.62 -21.54 10.83
N LEU A 151 20.34 -21.59 10.46
CA LEU A 151 19.73 -22.71 9.73
C LEU A 151 20.35 -22.91 8.33
N LEU A 152 20.75 -21.84 7.66
CA LEU A 152 21.43 -21.91 6.38
C LEU A 152 22.91 -22.30 6.51
N LEU A 153 23.59 -21.92 7.61
CA LEU A 153 24.99 -22.28 7.88
C LEU A 153 25.13 -23.67 8.44
N ASN A 154 24.15 -24.19 9.19
CA ASN A 154 24.13 -25.54 9.78
C ASN A 154 23.61 -26.61 8.80
N ARG A 155 23.12 -26.23 7.62
CA ARG A 155 23.03 -27.17 6.52
C ARG A 155 24.46 -27.40 6.04
N THR A 156 25.03 -28.51 6.51
CA THR A 156 26.30 -29.10 6.07
C THR A 156 26.54 -28.76 4.59
N PRO A 157 27.76 -28.32 4.21
CA PRO A 157 28.12 -28.22 2.82
C PRO A 157 28.06 -29.62 2.23
N MET A 158 26.94 -30.00 1.62
CA MET A 158 26.97 -31.07 0.65
C MET A 158 27.91 -30.58 -0.44
N LEU A 159 29.06 -31.16 -0.48
CA LEU A 159 29.98 -31.15 -1.63
C LEU A 159 29.12 -31.26 -2.89
N ILE A 160 29.05 -30.18 -3.63
CA ILE A 160 28.55 -30.18 -5.00
C ILE A 160 29.59 -30.91 -5.82
N THR A 161 29.61 -32.23 -5.71
CA THR A 161 30.17 -33.09 -6.76
C THR A 161 29.15 -33.00 -7.89
N GLY A 162 29.67 -32.55 -9.04
CA GLY A 162 28.90 -32.21 -10.25
C GLY A 162 28.05 -33.35 -10.79
N GLU A 163 26.86 -33.48 -10.24
CA GLU A 163 25.74 -34.17 -10.87
C GLU A 163 24.69 -33.11 -11.23
N SER A 164 24.52 -33.00 -12.54
CA SER A 164 23.54 -32.14 -13.17
C SER A 164 22.16 -32.38 -12.55
N LEU A 165 21.65 -31.41 -11.80
CA LEU A 165 20.22 -31.35 -11.49
C LEU A 165 19.47 -31.24 -12.81
N ASN A 166 18.97 -32.35 -13.32
CA ASN A 166 17.99 -32.39 -14.39
C ASN A 166 16.67 -31.85 -13.82
N LEU A 167 16.55 -30.53 -13.77
CA LEU A 167 15.27 -29.88 -13.60
C LEU A 167 14.61 -29.87 -14.96
N ASP A 168 13.54 -30.64 -15.11
CA ASP A 168 12.65 -30.57 -16.27
C ASP A 168 11.93 -29.22 -16.30
N LEU A 169 12.69 -28.19 -16.70
CA LEU A 169 12.17 -26.85 -16.87
C LEU A 169 11.49 -26.75 -18.24
N THR A 170 10.31 -26.19 -18.25
CA THR A 170 9.64 -25.85 -19.51
C THR A 170 10.47 -24.84 -20.30
N PRO A 171 10.35 -24.80 -21.65
CA PRO A 171 11.10 -23.85 -22.48
C PRO A 171 10.96 -22.39 -22.07
N ARG A 172 9.85 -22.04 -21.40
CA ARG A 172 9.57 -20.70 -20.91
C ARG A 172 10.34 -20.38 -19.62
N GLU A 173 10.46 -21.33 -18.72
CA GLU A 173 11.26 -21.20 -17.48
C GLU A 173 12.74 -21.13 -17.77
N GLN A 174 13.20 -21.89 -18.75
CA GLN A 174 14.59 -21.87 -19.24
C GLN A 174 14.95 -20.51 -19.85
N SER A 175 14.01 -19.87 -20.57
CA SER A 175 14.19 -18.53 -21.13
C SER A 175 14.28 -17.45 -20.05
N VAL A 176 13.51 -17.56 -18.99
CA VAL A 176 13.55 -16.63 -17.84
C VAL A 176 14.86 -16.78 -17.07
N LEU A 177 15.31 -17.99 -16.81
CA LEU A 177 16.59 -18.26 -16.14
C LEU A 177 17.80 -17.72 -16.94
N ASN A 178 17.77 -17.86 -18.26
CA ASN A 178 18.82 -17.32 -19.14
C ASN A 178 18.84 -15.79 -19.17
N LEU A 179 17.69 -15.14 -19.05
CA LEU A 179 17.58 -13.68 -18.96
C LEU A 179 18.12 -13.15 -17.62
N VAL A 180 17.82 -13.83 -16.53
CA VAL A 180 18.32 -13.50 -15.19
C VAL A 180 19.84 -13.72 -15.11
N ALA A 181 20.35 -14.82 -15.64
CA ALA A 181 21.79 -15.11 -15.67
C ALA A 181 22.57 -14.09 -16.51
N LYS A 182 22.01 -13.62 -17.63
CA LYS A 182 22.62 -12.57 -18.46
C LYS A 182 22.56 -11.18 -17.81
N GLY A 183 21.54 -10.90 -16.99
CA GLY A 183 21.44 -9.67 -16.21
C GLY A 183 22.49 -9.57 -15.11
N LEU A 184 22.74 -10.67 -14.40
CA LEU A 184 23.75 -10.74 -13.32
C LEU A 184 25.21 -10.66 -13.82
N MET A 185 25.45 -10.94 -15.09
CA MET A 185 26.79 -10.86 -15.68
C MET A 185 27.16 -9.45 -16.18
N LYS A 186 26.23 -8.52 -16.25
CA LYS A 186 26.50 -7.14 -16.70
C LYS A 186 26.99 -6.20 -15.59
N ASP A 187 26.81 -6.56 -14.33
CA ASP A 187 27.24 -5.76 -13.17
C ASP A 187 28.62 -6.18 -12.61
N LEU A 188 29.35 -7.07 -13.30
CA LEU A 188 30.66 -7.59 -12.88
C LEU A 188 31.79 -7.28 -13.85
N SER A 189 31.62 -6.26 -14.75
CA SER A 189 32.68 -5.81 -15.65
C SER A 189 32.96 -4.33 -15.50
#